data_d9800116e839724b8cd24215b1125813
#
_entry.id   d9800116e839724b8cd24215b1125813
#
_cell.length_a   1.000
_cell.length_b   1.000
_cell.length_c   1.000
_cell.angle_alpha   90.00
_cell.angle_beta   90.00
_cell.angle_gamma   90.00
#
_symmetry.space_group_name_H-M   'P 1'
#
loop_
_entity.id
_entity.type
_entity.pdbx_description
1 polymer ?
#
loop_
_entity_poly.entity_id
_entity_poly.type
_entity_poly.pdbx_seq_one_letter_code
_entity_poly.pdbx_strand_id
1 'polypeptide(L)'
;MEKTSPASPGTTAPCPVRTRKWSDSQPAGLEHMGRSREDHCGPEASAMPTCALPRMGSDPVLLKTPAPLGSVADSLRASDGQLHAKAPTKPPRTPSLVLRDASGRPPTYCELVPRVPGAQGTPPGHSSPETEAPWWEAEEEEEEESRSFARPQAEVSFCPPNNPSCLLGAQNRPLEPRVLSTLRGLFLEHHPGSTALHLLLADCQATGLLGVTKAQRGAMGVASGLELLTLPHGHRLRLELLERHEALALAGALAVLGCAGPLEERAATLRGLVELALALGPGAAGDLPGLAAVMGALLMPQVSRLERTWRQLRRSHTEAALAFEQELKPLMRALDEGAGPCDPGEVALPHVVPAVRLLEGEELPGPLDESCERLLRTLHRARQMAQDAPKFREAAARRLRGFRPNPQLREALTTGFVQRLLWGSRGVGAPQAARLEKFQRVLSVLSQRLEPDG
;
A
#
# COMPACT_ATOMS: atom_id res chain seq x y z
N MET A 1 -16.71 -67.20 -3.30
CA MET A 1 -15.67 -67.03 -4.31
C MET A 1 -16.13 -65.92 -5.27
N GLU A 2 -15.80 -64.69 -4.97
CA GLU A 2 -15.90 -63.59 -5.93
C GLU A 2 -14.85 -62.55 -5.59
N LYS A 3 -13.94 -62.37 -6.54
CA LYS A 3 -12.81 -61.44 -6.46
C LYS A 3 -13.31 -60.04 -6.81
N THR A 4 -13.20 -59.10 -5.93
CA THR A 4 -13.30 -57.68 -6.25
C THR A 4 -11.91 -57.03 -6.17
N SER A 5 -11.43 -56.56 -7.30
CA SER A 5 -10.22 -55.76 -7.46
C SER A 5 -10.43 -54.36 -6.91
N PRO A 6 -9.39 -53.69 -6.33
CA PRO A 6 -9.48 -52.32 -5.91
C PRO A 6 -9.22 -51.35 -7.08
N ALA A 7 -10.05 -50.31 -7.15
CA ALA A 7 -9.94 -49.21 -8.09
C ALA A 7 -8.77 -48.26 -7.73
N SER A 8 -8.02 -47.85 -8.74
CA SER A 8 -6.95 -46.83 -8.67
C SER A 8 -7.48 -45.46 -8.33
N PRO A 9 -6.74 -44.63 -7.59
CA PRO A 9 -7.14 -43.26 -7.34
C PRO A 9 -6.83 -42.35 -8.54
N GLY A 10 -7.87 -41.64 -8.99
CA GLY A 10 -7.79 -40.69 -10.08
C GLY A 10 -6.93 -39.46 -9.72
N THR A 11 -6.09 -39.12 -10.66
CA THR A 11 -5.27 -37.92 -10.68
C THR A 11 -6.19 -36.68 -10.78
N THR A 12 -6.29 -35.91 -9.72
CA THR A 12 -6.95 -34.57 -9.74
C THR A 12 -6.01 -33.58 -10.34
N ALA A 13 -6.36 -33.04 -11.50
CA ALA A 13 -5.72 -31.90 -12.11
C ALA A 13 -5.88 -30.65 -11.21
N PRO A 14 -4.90 -29.73 -11.16
CA PRO A 14 -5.03 -28.50 -10.39
C PRO A 14 -6.08 -27.59 -11.03
N CYS A 15 -7.03 -27.14 -10.20
CA CYS A 15 -7.97 -26.09 -10.58
C CYS A 15 -7.23 -24.78 -10.89
N PRO A 16 -7.58 -24.07 -11.97
CA PRO A 16 -7.02 -22.76 -12.24
C PRO A 16 -7.51 -21.76 -11.20
N VAL A 17 -6.56 -21.09 -10.56
CA VAL A 17 -6.80 -19.94 -9.68
C VAL A 17 -7.43 -18.84 -10.53
N ARG A 18 -8.69 -18.55 -10.30
CA ARG A 18 -9.40 -17.42 -10.93
C ARG A 18 -8.90 -16.13 -10.31
N THR A 19 -7.94 -15.49 -10.94
CA THR A 19 -7.59 -14.11 -10.68
C THR A 19 -8.80 -13.22 -10.97
N ARG A 20 -9.31 -12.56 -9.95
CA ARG A 20 -10.40 -11.59 -10.13
C ARG A 20 -9.81 -10.31 -10.69
N LYS A 21 -10.13 -10.03 -11.94
CA LYS A 21 -9.95 -8.71 -12.54
C LYS A 21 -10.83 -7.72 -11.76
N TRP A 22 -10.24 -6.72 -11.19
CA TRP A 22 -10.93 -5.52 -10.79
C TRP A 22 -11.36 -4.82 -12.09
N SER A 23 -12.64 -4.97 -12.46
CA SER A 23 -13.20 -4.25 -13.58
C SER A 23 -13.19 -2.76 -13.28
N ASP A 24 -12.55 -1.98 -14.12
CA ASP A 24 -12.84 -0.55 -14.28
C ASP A 24 -14.29 -0.38 -14.72
N SER A 25 -15.22 -0.36 -13.77
CA SER A 25 -16.57 0.09 -14.01
C SER A 25 -16.59 1.60 -13.86
N GLN A 26 -16.19 2.31 -14.88
CA GLN A 26 -16.62 3.68 -15.05
C GLN A 26 -18.13 3.68 -15.24
N PRO A 27 -18.90 4.50 -14.53
CA PRO A 27 -20.25 4.79 -14.93
C PRO A 27 -20.21 5.63 -16.20
N ALA A 28 -20.44 5.00 -17.35
CA ALA A 28 -20.80 5.68 -18.58
C ALA A 28 -22.18 6.31 -18.37
N GLY A 29 -22.29 7.60 -18.65
CA GLY A 29 -23.61 8.18 -18.80
C GLY A 29 -23.75 9.61 -18.36
N LEU A 30 -23.24 10.54 -19.14
CA LEU A 30 -23.79 11.89 -19.31
C LEU A 30 -23.22 12.49 -20.60
N GLU A 31 -23.65 11.95 -21.73
CA GLU A 31 -23.69 12.69 -22.98
C GLU A 31 -24.84 12.15 -23.85
N HIS A 32 -25.59 13.09 -24.41
CA HIS A 32 -26.66 13.03 -25.38
C HIS A 32 -28.10 13.00 -24.87
N MET A 33 -28.64 14.20 -24.73
CA MET A 33 -29.95 14.54 -25.29
C MET A 33 -29.82 15.87 -26.03
N GLY A 34 -29.72 15.73 -27.33
CA GLY A 34 -29.85 16.82 -28.27
C GLY A 34 -31.22 16.78 -28.92
N ARG A 35 -31.76 17.97 -29.14
CA ARG A 35 -32.74 18.40 -30.16
C ARG A 35 -34.14 17.80 -30.25
N SER A 36 -35.10 18.67 -29.99
CA SER A 36 -36.21 19.05 -30.92
C SER A 36 -36.98 20.20 -30.29
N ARG A 37 -36.95 21.34 -30.87
CA ARG A 37 -37.84 22.03 -31.81
C ARG A 37 -39.14 22.63 -31.23
N GLU A 38 -39.18 24.00 -31.36
CA GLU A 38 -40.30 24.86 -31.78
C GLU A 38 -41.43 25.09 -30.75
N ASP A 39 -41.93 26.22 -30.41
CA ASP A 39 -42.14 27.52 -31.07
C ASP A 39 -42.72 28.55 -30.06
N HIS A 40 -42.47 29.83 -30.34
CA HIS A 40 -43.33 31.03 -30.22
C HIS A 40 -43.36 31.89 -28.94
N CYS A 41 -43.09 33.16 -29.26
CA CYS A 41 -43.54 34.44 -28.74
C CYS A 41 -42.85 35.08 -27.51
N GLY A 42 -42.09 36.16 -27.82
CA GLY A 42 -41.74 37.26 -26.91
C GLY A 42 -42.85 38.30 -26.80
N PRO A 43 -42.65 39.59 -26.42
CA PRO A 43 -41.48 40.23 -25.86
C PRO A 43 -41.80 41.04 -24.61
N GLU A 44 -40.81 41.56 -23.86
CA GLU A 44 -40.64 42.97 -23.49
C GLU A 44 -39.51 43.22 -22.50
N ALA A 45 -38.82 44.23 -22.84
CA ALA A 45 -37.82 45.10 -22.37
C ALA A 45 -37.73 45.42 -20.85
N SER A 46 -36.52 45.53 -20.30
CA SER A 46 -36.02 46.74 -19.70
C SER A 46 -34.57 46.65 -19.19
N ALA A 47 -33.72 47.42 -19.81
CA ALA A 47 -32.64 48.28 -19.27
C ALA A 47 -31.48 47.73 -18.43
N MET A 48 -30.31 47.91 -19.02
CA MET A 48 -28.96 48.04 -18.52
C MET A 48 -28.74 49.03 -17.36
N PRO A 49 -27.59 49.07 -16.65
CA PRO A 49 -26.41 49.67 -17.25
C PRO A 49 -25.06 48.93 -17.01
N THR A 50 -24.24 49.06 -18.00
CA THR A 50 -22.82 48.99 -18.18
C THR A 50 -21.94 49.51 -17.05
N CYS A 51 -20.80 48.84 -16.77
CA CYS A 51 -19.55 49.52 -16.50
C CYS A 51 -18.36 48.71 -17.01
N ALA A 52 -17.39 49.45 -17.53
CA ALA A 52 -16.39 49.14 -18.52
C ALA A 52 -15.11 48.44 -18.01
N LEU A 53 -14.46 47.83 -19.00
CA LEU A 53 -13.07 47.34 -19.06
C LEU A 53 -11.99 48.42 -18.79
N PRO A 54 -10.71 48.04 -18.55
CA PRO A 54 -9.82 48.12 -19.70
C PRO A 54 -8.94 46.90 -19.98
N ARG A 55 -8.78 46.66 -21.26
CA ARG A 55 -7.74 45.83 -21.89
C ARG A 55 -6.40 46.54 -21.77
N MET A 56 -5.36 45.73 -21.54
CA MET A 56 -4.01 46.07 -21.99
C MET A 56 -3.47 44.83 -22.71
N GLY A 57 -3.20 45.06 -23.99
CA GLY A 57 -2.52 44.12 -24.85
C GLY A 57 -1.00 44.30 -24.81
N SER A 58 -0.27 43.28 -25.17
CA SER A 58 1.06 43.38 -25.77
C SER A 58 1.31 42.16 -26.63
N ASP A 59 1.46 42.42 -27.90
CA ASP A 59 1.77 41.46 -28.96
C ASP A 59 3.25 41.02 -28.96
N PRO A 60 3.58 39.96 -29.70
CA PRO A 60 4.88 39.29 -29.66
C PRO A 60 5.85 39.90 -30.68
N VAL A 61 7.12 39.96 -30.29
CA VAL A 61 8.22 40.37 -31.16
C VAL A 61 8.80 39.16 -31.85
N LEU A 62 8.61 39.09 -33.16
CA LEU A 62 9.36 38.29 -34.11
C LEU A 62 10.79 38.81 -34.23
N LEU A 63 11.77 37.89 -34.11
CA LEU A 63 13.12 38.17 -34.65
C LEU A 63 13.54 37.09 -35.62
N LYS A 64 13.91 37.61 -36.80
CA LYS A 64 14.27 36.98 -38.05
C LYS A 64 15.55 36.14 -37.97
N THR A 65 15.53 35.06 -38.78
CA THR A 65 16.70 34.37 -39.37
C THR A 65 17.54 35.24 -40.25
N PRO A 66 18.80 34.88 -40.55
CA PRO A 66 19.16 34.65 -41.94
C PRO A 66 19.91 33.34 -42.20
N ALA A 67 19.57 32.70 -43.31
CA ALA A 67 20.43 31.79 -44.07
C ALA A 67 21.31 32.63 -44.99
N PRO A 68 22.41 32.10 -45.54
CA PRO A 68 22.29 31.53 -46.86
C PRO A 68 23.21 30.35 -47.29
N LEU A 69 22.68 29.58 -48.25
CA LEU A 69 23.29 29.11 -49.52
C LEU A 69 24.57 28.25 -49.54
N GLY A 70 24.44 27.09 -50.19
CA GLY A 70 25.51 26.33 -50.79
C GLY A 70 25.06 24.95 -51.28
N SER A 71 24.53 24.91 -52.48
CA SER A 71 24.24 23.71 -53.25
C SER A 71 25.52 22.91 -53.55
N VAL A 72 25.43 21.59 -53.66
CA VAL A 72 25.80 20.80 -54.88
C VAL A 72 25.33 19.36 -54.68
N ALA A 73 24.61 18.86 -55.66
CA ALA A 73 24.27 17.47 -55.87
C ALA A 73 25.54 16.64 -56.15
N ASP A 74 25.58 15.38 -55.76
CA ASP A 74 25.65 14.23 -56.64
C ASP A 74 26.01 12.92 -55.93
N SER A 75 25.43 11.88 -56.50
CA SER A 75 25.99 10.55 -56.72
C SER A 75 25.89 9.49 -55.64
N LEU A 76 24.91 8.64 -55.86
CA LEU A 76 24.84 7.23 -55.48
C LEU A 76 26.15 6.47 -55.81
N ARG A 77 26.73 5.79 -54.83
CA ARG A 77 27.44 4.53 -55.06
C ARG A 77 27.49 3.70 -53.78
N ALA A 78 26.98 2.49 -53.92
CA ALA A 78 27.20 1.41 -52.99
C ALA A 78 28.69 1.09 -52.85
N SER A 79 29.16 0.88 -51.64
CA SER A 79 30.44 0.22 -51.40
C SER A 79 30.33 -0.58 -50.10
N ASP A 80 30.39 -1.89 -50.26
CA ASP A 80 30.71 -2.85 -49.22
C ASP A 80 32.00 -2.45 -48.51
N GLY A 81 31.93 -2.20 -47.22
CA GLY A 81 33.10 -1.87 -46.40
C GLY A 81 32.96 -2.46 -45.02
N GLN A 82 33.67 -3.53 -44.79
CA GLN A 82 33.86 -4.24 -43.53
C GLN A 82 34.09 -3.27 -42.35
N LEU A 83 33.15 -3.21 -41.43
CA LEU A 83 33.33 -2.61 -40.12
C LEU A 83 34.02 -3.63 -39.19
N HIS A 84 35.35 -3.69 -39.25
CA HIS A 84 36.14 -4.19 -38.15
C HIS A 84 36.11 -3.17 -36.98
N ALA A 85 35.08 -3.22 -36.16
CA ALA A 85 35.09 -2.57 -34.86
C ALA A 85 36.11 -3.31 -33.98
N LYS A 86 37.26 -2.70 -33.78
CA LYS A 86 38.26 -3.13 -32.81
C LYS A 86 37.59 -3.11 -31.42
N ALA A 87 37.34 -4.30 -30.87
CA ALA A 87 36.84 -4.42 -29.51
C ALA A 87 37.78 -3.69 -28.54
N PRO A 88 37.24 -2.94 -27.54
CA PRO A 88 38.09 -2.30 -26.57
C PRO A 88 38.90 -3.34 -25.83
N THR A 89 40.19 -3.10 -25.70
CA THR A 89 41.14 -3.95 -24.96
C THR A 89 40.67 -4.05 -23.50
N LYS A 90 40.39 -5.28 -23.06
CA LYS A 90 40.13 -5.56 -21.63
C LYS A 90 41.29 -5.00 -20.78
N PRO A 91 41.00 -4.29 -19.68
CA PRO A 91 42.04 -3.88 -18.75
C PRO A 91 42.78 -5.11 -18.21
N PRO A 92 44.07 -5.05 -17.97
CA PRO A 92 44.84 -6.16 -17.43
C PRO A 92 44.28 -6.55 -16.07
N ARG A 93 43.94 -7.82 -15.91
CA ARG A 93 43.56 -8.39 -14.62
C ARG A 93 44.79 -8.32 -13.69
N THR A 94 44.72 -7.50 -12.65
CA THR A 94 45.65 -7.62 -11.53
C THR A 94 45.49 -9.01 -10.92
N PRO A 95 46.60 -9.70 -10.59
CA PRO A 95 46.53 -11.00 -9.94
C PRO A 95 45.80 -10.85 -8.61
N SER A 96 44.66 -11.54 -8.44
CA SER A 96 44.01 -11.65 -7.15
C SER A 96 44.98 -12.35 -6.19
N LEU A 97 45.35 -11.68 -5.13
CA LEU A 97 46.02 -12.32 -4.00
C LEU A 97 45.05 -13.31 -3.38
N VAL A 98 45.25 -14.58 -3.71
CA VAL A 98 44.56 -15.70 -3.07
C VAL A 98 45.22 -15.90 -1.72
N LEU A 99 44.67 -15.32 -0.68
CA LEU A 99 45.01 -15.70 0.69
C LEU A 99 44.44 -17.12 0.90
N ARG A 100 45.33 -18.09 0.91
CA ARG A 100 45.03 -19.46 1.35
C ARG A 100 45.12 -19.46 2.87
N ASP A 101 44.03 -19.82 3.53
CA ASP A 101 44.09 -20.15 4.94
C ASP A 101 44.74 -21.52 5.14
N ALA A 102 45.07 -21.90 6.38
CA ALA A 102 45.77 -23.14 6.71
C ALA A 102 44.99 -24.43 6.31
N SER A 103 43.79 -24.34 5.82
CA SER A 103 42.94 -25.49 5.43
C SER A 103 42.85 -25.73 3.90
N GLY A 104 43.48 -24.86 3.09
CA GLY A 104 43.60 -25.07 1.64
C GLY A 104 42.31 -24.93 0.81
N ARG A 105 41.20 -24.46 1.40
CA ARG A 105 39.93 -24.17 0.69
C ARG A 105 39.90 -22.74 0.17
N PRO A 106 39.32 -22.49 -1.03
CA PRO A 106 39.11 -21.12 -1.49
C PRO A 106 38.05 -20.44 -0.59
N PRO A 107 38.22 -19.17 -0.22
CA PRO A 107 37.24 -18.43 0.59
C PRO A 107 35.92 -18.30 -0.13
N THR A 108 34.85 -18.53 0.58
CA THR A 108 33.49 -18.29 0.10
C THR A 108 33.21 -16.77 0.02
N TYR A 109 32.31 -16.37 -0.85
CA TYR A 109 31.95 -14.95 -1.08
C TYR A 109 31.62 -14.18 0.22
N CYS A 110 31.15 -14.86 1.27
CA CYS A 110 30.85 -14.31 2.58
C CYS A 110 32.09 -13.93 3.42
N GLU A 111 33.28 -14.43 3.06
CA GLU A 111 34.53 -14.15 3.78
C GLU A 111 35.30 -12.94 3.23
N LEU A 112 34.81 -12.36 2.12
CA LEU A 112 35.42 -11.22 1.43
C LEU A 112 34.91 -9.85 1.93
N VAL A 113 34.07 -9.79 2.96
CA VAL A 113 33.61 -8.53 3.55
C VAL A 113 34.70 -7.98 4.49
N PRO A 114 35.20 -6.75 4.28
CA PRO A 114 36.21 -6.16 5.15
C PRO A 114 35.69 -6.03 6.59
N ARG A 115 36.36 -6.64 7.56
CA ARG A 115 36.13 -6.38 8.97
C ARG A 115 36.61 -4.97 9.29
N VAL A 116 35.72 -4.13 9.78
CA VAL A 116 36.07 -2.82 10.32
C VAL A 116 36.82 -3.03 11.64
N PRO A 117 38.06 -2.49 11.83
CA PRO A 117 38.78 -2.60 13.10
C PRO A 117 38.00 -1.86 14.21
N GLY A 118 37.89 -2.50 15.35
CA GLY A 118 37.23 -1.96 16.53
C GLY A 118 37.89 -0.67 17.02
N ALA A 119 37.07 0.34 17.25
CA ALA A 119 37.48 1.57 17.94
C ALA A 119 37.62 1.28 19.44
N GLN A 120 38.81 1.54 19.95
CA GLN A 120 39.15 1.51 21.37
C GLN A 120 38.49 2.67 22.11
N GLY A 121 38.20 2.41 23.38
CA GLY A 121 37.37 3.19 24.27
C GLY A 121 37.76 4.64 24.54
N THR A 122 36.77 5.41 24.91
CA THR A 122 36.90 6.72 25.58
C THR A 122 36.12 6.72 26.89
N PRO A 123 36.57 7.52 27.90
CA PRO A 123 36.16 7.42 29.29
C PRO A 123 34.86 8.14 29.61
N PRO A 124 34.24 7.92 30.78
CA PRO A 124 32.91 8.38 31.11
C PRO A 124 32.90 9.83 31.59
N GLY A 125 31.89 10.57 31.20
CA GLY A 125 31.59 11.88 31.78
C GLY A 125 30.62 12.70 30.94
N HIS A 126 29.40 12.71 31.35
CA HIS A 126 28.41 13.78 31.49
C HIS A 126 26.99 13.25 31.24
N SER A 127 26.24 13.21 32.32
CA SER A 127 24.80 12.97 32.36
C SER A 127 24.07 14.06 31.57
N SER A 128 23.45 13.65 30.50
CA SER A 128 22.37 14.42 29.82
C SER A 128 21.02 13.80 30.23
N PRO A 129 19.93 14.58 30.28
CA PRO A 129 18.65 14.10 30.80
C PRO A 129 18.12 12.94 29.95
N GLU A 130 17.73 11.88 30.63
CA GLU A 130 17.14 10.67 30.09
C GLU A 130 15.90 11.05 29.26
N THR A 131 16.07 11.02 27.95
CA THR A 131 14.96 10.98 27.03
C THR A 131 14.48 9.53 27.06
N GLU A 132 13.41 9.23 27.80
CA GLU A 132 12.76 7.92 27.78
C GLU A 132 12.59 7.50 26.32
N ALA A 133 13.19 6.39 25.92
CA ALA A 133 13.01 5.80 24.60
C ALA A 133 11.51 5.58 24.36
N PRO A 134 11.03 5.84 23.16
CA PRO A 134 9.62 5.61 22.83
C PRO A 134 9.25 4.16 23.14
N TRP A 135 8.08 3.91 23.77
CA TRP A 135 7.62 2.58 24.19
C TRP A 135 7.58 1.52 23.06
N TRP A 136 7.66 1.92 21.79
CA TRP A 136 7.80 1.02 20.63
C TRP A 136 9.26 0.69 20.27
N GLU A 137 10.24 1.31 20.94
CA GLU A 137 11.68 1.02 20.85
C GLU A 137 12.22 0.30 22.09
N ALA A 138 11.38 0.16 23.14
CA ALA A 138 11.77 -0.52 24.37
C ALA A 138 12.05 -1.99 24.06
N GLU A 139 13.32 -2.34 23.96
CA GLU A 139 13.96 -3.66 23.99
C GLU A 139 15.20 -3.74 23.07
N GLU A 140 15.92 -2.63 22.80
CA GLU A 140 17.14 -2.67 22.00
C GLU A 140 18.44 -2.81 22.81
N GLU A 141 18.40 -2.86 24.13
CA GLU A 141 19.60 -3.02 24.94
C GLU A 141 19.60 -4.39 25.60
N GLU A 142 20.40 -5.28 25.11
CA GLU A 142 21.35 -6.18 25.77
C GLU A 142 21.72 -7.37 24.88
N GLU A 143 23.03 -7.66 24.85
CA GLU A 143 23.76 -8.81 24.34
C GLU A 143 24.39 -8.73 22.94
N GLU A 144 25.50 -7.99 22.84
CA GLU A 144 26.57 -8.27 21.89
C GLU A 144 27.35 -9.51 22.33
N GLU A 145 26.81 -10.69 22.13
CA GLU A 145 27.62 -11.92 22.11
C GLU A 145 27.84 -12.34 20.66
N SER A 146 29.09 -12.64 20.37
CA SER A 146 29.64 -13.14 19.12
C SER A 146 28.78 -14.25 18.52
N ARG A 147 27.81 -13.89 17.67
CA ARG A 147 26.93 -14.85 17.01
C ARG A 147 27.54 -15.25 15.67
N SER A 148 27.80 -16.53 15.50
CA SER A 148 28.08 -17.15 14.21
C SER A 148 27.00 -16.77 13.21
N PHE A 149 27.38 -16.51 11.96
CA PHE A 149 26.46 -16.23 10.86
C PHE A 149 25.37 -17.33 10.79
N ALA A 150 24.16 -16.97 11.17
CA ALA A 150 23.02 -17.84 11.04
C ALA A 150 22.37 -17.62 9.67
N ARG A 151 22.01 -18.72 9.00
CA ARG A 151 21.27 -18.65 7.74
C ARG A 151 19.95 -17.90 7.98
N PRO A 152 19.56 -16.93 7.12
CA PRO A 152 18.31 -16.19 7.28
C PRO A 152 17.14 -17.15 7.41
N GLN A 153 16.31 -16.98 8.44
CA GLN A 153 15.10 -17.81 8.61
C GLN A 153 14.00 -17.28 7.69
N ALA A 154 13.51 -18.16 6.80
CA ALA A 154 12.48 -17.83 5.81
C ALA A 154 11.09 -17.57 6.40
N GLU A 155 10.89 -17.78 7.70
CA GLU A 155 9.58 -17.79 8.35
C GLU A 155 9.44 -16.79 9.49
N VAL A 156 9.93 -15.57 9.32
CA VAL A 156 9.76 -14.55 10.36
C VAL A 156 8.50 -13.75 10.14
N SER A 157 7.63 -13.76 11.13
CA SER A 157 6.45 -12.89 11.23
C SER A 157 6.74 -11.77 12.23
N PHE A 158 6.41 -10.53 11.86
CA PHE A 158 6.44 -9.39 12.77
C PHE A 158 5.11 -9.23 13.53
N CYS A 159 4.14 -10.11 13.26
CA CYS A 159 2.90 -10.09 14.02
C CYS A 159 3.19 -10.44 15.47
N PRO A 160 2.75 -9.61 16.45
CA PRO A 160 2.91 -9.92 17.85
C PRO A 160 2.25 -11.27 18.16
N PRO A 161 2.81 -12.05 19.10
CA PRO A 161 2.20 -13.30 19.51
C PRO A 161 0.75 -13.05 19.94
N ASN A 162 -0.14 -14.03 19.73
CA ASN A 162 -1.56 -13.95 20.07
C ASN A 162 -1.75 -13.71 21.56
N ASN A 163 -1.69 -12.45 21.96
CA ASN A 163 -2.06 -12.05 23.30
C ASN A 163 -3.57 -12.23 23.50
N PRO A 164 -4.03 -12.61 24.69
CA PRO A 164 -5.45 -12.70 24.97
C PRO A 164 -6.11 -11.36 24.69
N SER A 165 -7.07 -11.37 23.78
CA SER A 165 -7.81 -10.17 23.40
C SER A 165 -8.70 -9.70 24.56
N CYS A 166 -8.68 -8.39 24.83
CA CYS A 166 -9.59 -7.78 25.80
C CYS A 166 -11.00 -7.58 25.23
N LEU A 167 -11.11 -7.44 23.91
CA LEU A 167 -12.36 -7.17 23.21
C LEU A 167 -13.04 -8.43 22.67
N LEU A 168 -12.26 -9.47 22.33
CA LEU A 168 -12.75 -10.73 21.77
C LEU A 168 -12.55 -11.87 22.77
N GLY A 169 -13.59 -12.65 23.04
CA GLY A 169 -13.48 -13.88 23.79
C GLY A 169 -12.56 -14.92 23.10
N ALA A 170 -12.07 -15.90 23.84
CA ALA A 170 -11.18 -16.95 23.31
C ALA A 170 -11.82 -17.71 22.13
N GLN A 171 -13.14 -17.90 22.13
CA GLN A 171 -13.92 -18.54 21.07
C GLN A 171 -15.00 -17.59 20.54
N ASN A 172 -14.56 -16.47 19.95
CA ASN A 172 -15.51 -15.51 19.39
C ASN A 172 -16.16 -16.04 18.10
N ARG A 173 -17.42 -15.62 17.90
CA ARG A 173 -18.15 -15.82 16.64
C ARG A 173 -17.79 -14.73 15.62
N PRO A 174 -17.94 -14.98 14.30
CA PRO A 174 -17.83 -13.93 13.32
C PRO A 174 -18.82 -12.80 13.59
N LEU A 175 -18.39 -11.55 13.43
CA LEU A 175 -19.23 -10.34 13.48
C LEU A 175 -20.10 -10.25 14.75
N GLU A 176 -19.51 -10.54 15.90
CA GLU A 176 -20.23 -10.51 17.18
C GLU A 176 -20.83 -9.13 17.44
N PRO A 177 -22.17 -8.99 17.61
CA PRO A 177 -22.83 -7.67 17.66
C PRO A 177 -22.34 -6.78 18.80
N ARG A 178 -22.01 -7.36 19.95
CA ARG A 178 -21.46 -6.62 21.10
C ARG A 178 -20.11 -5.98 20.76
N VAL A 179 -19.23 -6.74 20.12
CA VAL A 179 -17.91 -6.27 19.73
C VAL A 179 -18.02 -5.17 18.67
N LEU A 180 -18.89 -5.36 17.67
CA LEU A 180 -19.16 -4.34 16.65
C LEU A 180 -19.68 -3.04 17.26
N SER A 181 -20.58 -3.12 18.23
CA SER A 181 -21.10 -1.95 18.97
C SER A 181 -19.99 -1.25 19.76
N THR A 182 -19.14 -2.00 20.46
CA THR A 182 -17.99 -1.46 21.18
C THR A 182 -17.01 -0.77 20.26
N LEU A 183 -16.67 -1.40 19.13
CA LEU A 183 -15.78 -0.82 18.12
C LEU A 183 -16.35 0.47 17.53
N ARG A 184 -17.65 0.47 17.24
CA ARG A 184 -18.31 1.67 16.73
C ARG A 184 -18.20 2.83 17.73
N GLY A 185 -18.48 2.60 19.02
CA GLY A 185 -18.26 3.60 20.07
C GLY A 185 -16.83 4.09 20.09
N LEU A 186 -15.87 3.16 20.11
CA LEU A 186 -14.45 3.45 20.13
C LEU A 186 -13.99 4.33 18.95
N PHE A 187 -14.42 4.02 17.71
CA PHE A 187 -14.08 4.83 16.54
C PHE A 187 -14.79 6.20 16.52
N LEU A 188 -15.99 6.31 17.09
CA LEU A 188 -16.70 7.58 17.21
C LEU A 188 -16.09 8.51 18.26
N GLU A 189 -15.50 7.95 19.31
CA GLU A 189 -14.82 8.71 20.37
C GLU A 189 -13.46 9.28 19.92
N HIS A 190 -12.85 8.71 18.88
CA HIS A 190 -11.53 9.11 18.42
C HIS A 190 -11.60 9.96 17.16
N HIS A 191 -10.84 11.07 17.16
CA HIS A 191 -10.67 11.89 15.98
C HIS A 191 -9.94 11.08 14.86
N PRO A 192 -10.29 11.26 13.56
CA PRO A 192 -9.66 10.55 12.45
C PRO A 192 -8.13 10.59 12.46
N GLY A 193 -7.52 11.72 12.83
CA GLY A 193 -6.06 11.83 12.98
C GLY A 193 -5.47 10.93 14.06
N SER A 194 -6.17 10.75 15.19
CA SER A 194 -5.74 9.81 16.23
C SER A 194 -5.84 8.36 15.74
N THR A 195 -6.92 8.00 15.05
CA THR A 195 -7.09 6.68 14.44
C THR A 195 -6.02 6.41 13.38
N ALA A 196 -5.66 7.42 12.58
CA ALA A 196 -4.60 7.33 11.59
C ALA A 196 -3.23 7.03 12.21
N LEU A 197 -2.91 7.65 13.38
CA LEU A 197 -1.66 7.34 14.09
C LEU A 197 -1.65 5.93 14.69
N HIS A 198 -2.79 5.41 15.15
CA HIS A 198 -2.89 4.01 15.58
C HIS A 198 -2.70 3.03 14.42
N LEU A 199 -3.26 3.35 13.23
CA LEU A 199 -3.04 2.57 12.01
C LEU A 199 -1.58 2.62 11.60
N LEU A 200 -0.98 3.80 11.52
CA LEU A 200 0.44 3.97 11.21
C LEU A 200 1.33 3.10 12.11
N LEU A 201 1.07 3.14 13.43
CA LEU A 201 1.83 2.33 14.36
C LEU A 201 1.67 0.82 14.07
N ALA A 202 0.43 0.36 13.87
CA ALA A 202 0.15 -1.05 13.59
C ALA A 202 0.75 -1.49 12.25
N ASP A 203 0.72 -0.63 11.21
CA ASP A 203 1.26 -0.91 9.89
C ASP A 203 2.80 -0.87 9.87
N CYS A 204 3.42 0.06 10.62
CA CYS A 204 4.87 0.06 10.82
C CYS A 204 5.36 -1.19 11.55
N GLN A 205 4.60 -1.71 12.52
CA GLN A 205 4.92 -2.96 13.21
C GLN A 205 4.72 -4.17 12.28
N ALA A 206 3.61 -4.21 11.54
CA ALA A 206 3.32 -5.30 10.60
C ALA A 206 4.33 -5.40 9.45
N THR A 207 4.83 -4.27 8.96
CA THR A 207 5.87 -4.21 7.90
C THR A 207 7.29 -4.42 8.44
N GLY A 208 7.47 -4.48 9.76
CA GLY A 208 8.79 -4.55 10.37
C GLY A 208 9.63 -3.28 10.18
N LEU A 209 9.00 -2.13 9.96
CA LEU A 209 9.67 -0.83 9.94
C LEU A 209 9.99 -0.38 11.37
N LEU A 210 9.07 -0.59 12.31
CA LEU A 210 9.22 -0.37 13.74
C LEU A 210 9.01 -1.67 14.52
N GLY A 211 9.55 -1.74 15.74
CA GLY A 211 9.37 -2.88 16.65
C GLY A 211 10.18 -4.13 16.31
N VAL A 212 11.20 -4.02 15.44
CA VAL A 212 12.10 -5.11 15.09
C VAL A 212 13.47 -4.86 15.71
N THR A 213 13.87 -5.77 16.59
CA THR A 213 15.15 -5.67 17.28
C THR A 213 16.35 -5.89 16.33
N LYS A 214 17.53 -5.42 16.72
CA LYS A 214 18.78 -5.65 15.98
C LYS A 214 19.07 -7.15 15.80
N ALA A 215 18.78 -7.95 16.83
CA ALA A 215 18.93 -9.40 16.79
C ALA A 215 18.00 -10.07 15.77
N GLN A 216 16.74 -9.65 15.71
CA GLN A 216 15.79 -10.14 14.70
C GLN A 216 16.22 -9.77 13.28
N ARG A 217 16.65 -8.51 13.06
CA ARG A 217 17.20 -8.09 11.76
C ARG A 217 18.42 -8.91 11.35
N GLY A 218 19.35 -9.15 12.29
CA GLY A 218 20.51 -9.99 12.07
C GLY A 218 20.16 -11.43 11.72
N ALA A 219 19.19 -12.04 12.42
CA ALA A 219 18.72 -13.40 12.13
C ALA A 219 18.04 -13.52 10.75
N MET A 220 17.39 -12.44 10.28
CA MET A 220 16.79 -12.37 8.95
C MET A 220 17.78 -12.00 7.84
N GLY A 221 18.96 -11.54 8.18
CA GLY A 221 19.97 -11.07 7.22
C GLY A 221 19.58 -9.78 6.48
N VAL A 222 18.76 -8.91 7.10
CA VAL A 222 18.24 -7.68 6.51
C VAL A 222 18.38 -6.50 7.46
N ALA A 223 18.42 -5.28 6.90
CA ALA A 223 18.43 -4.04 7.68
C ALA A 223 17.02 -3.59 8.11
N SER A 224 15.97 -4.04 7.42
CA SER A 224 14.60 -3.64 7.70
C SER A 224 13.58 -4.64 7.15
N GLY A 225 12.32 -4.55 7.62
CA GLY A 225 11.22 -5.31 7.02
C GLY A 225 10.92 -4.89 5.58
N LEU A 226 11.12 -3.62 5.21
CA LEU A 226 10.94 -3.18 3.81
C LEU A 226 11.96 -3.83 2.86
N GLU A 227 13.16 -4.09 3.32
CA GLU A 227 14.15 -4.87 2.57
C GLU A 227 13.71 -6.33 2.44
N LEU A 228 13.24 -6.95 3.54
CA LEU A 228 12.74 -8.31 3.55
C LEU A 228 11.63 -8.53 2.53
N LEU A 229 10.74 -7.54 2.34
CA LEU A 229 9.67 -7.61 1.34
C LEU A 229 10.18 -7.86 -0.08
N THR A 230 11.37 -7.36 -0.42
CA THR A 230 11.94 -7.46 -1.77
C THR A 230 12.72 -8.77 -1.99
N LEU A 231 12.92 -9.55 -0.95
CA LEU A 231 13.74 -10.76 -0.99
C LEU A 231 12.88 -12.04 -1.13
N PRO A 232 13.41 -13.10 -1.72
CA PRO A 232 12.67 -14.38 -1.89
C PRO A 232 12.13 -14.92 -0.56
N HIS A 233 12.92 -14.87 0.51
CA HIS A 233 12.53 -15.37 1.82
C HIS A 233 11.55 -14.44 2.59
N GLY A 234 11.15 -13.30 2.00
CA GLY A 234 10.09 -12.43 2.51
C GLY A 234 8.66 -12.85 2.12
N HIS A 235 8.48 -13.99 1.46
CA HIS A 235 7.18 -14.48 1.00
C HIS A 235 6.10 -14.47 2.11
N ARG A 236 6.40 -14.98 3.28
CA ARG A 236 5.46 -15.01 4.40
C ARG A 236 5.01 -13.61 4.82
N LEU A 237 5.96 -12.68 4.96
CA LEU A 237 5.65 -11.29 5.30
C LEU A 237 4.75 -10.65 4.23
N ARG A 238 5.02 -10.90 2.95
CA ARG A 238 4.18 -10.40 1.85
C ARG A 238 2.75 -10.90 1.93
N LEU A 239 2.56 -12.19 2.19
CA LEU A 239 1.21 -12.77 2.37
C LEU A 239 0.49 -12.16 3.58
N GLU A 240 1.17 -11.99 4.71
CA GLU A 240 0.59 -11.36 5.91
C GLU A 240 0.15 -9.91 5.65
N LEU A 241 0.91 -9.14 4.87
CA LEU A 241 0.55 -7.77 4.50
C LEU A 241 -0.63 -7.71 3.52
N LEU A 242 -0.72 -8.64 2.58
CA LEU A 242 -1.90 -8.76 1.70
C LEU A 242 -3.14 -9.11 2.50
N GLU A 243 -3.05 -10.10 3.39
CA GLU A 243 -4.16 -10.45 4.29
C GLU A 243 -4.58 -9.27 5.17
N ARG A 244 -3.62 -8.50 5.69
CA ARG A 244 -3.91 -7.31 6.48
C ARG A 244 -4.66 -6.26 5.66
N HIS A 245 -4.15 -5.94 4.48
CA HIS A 245 -4.76 -4.97 3.57
C HIS A 245 -6.22 -5.36 3.24
N GLU A 246 -6.45 -6.62 2.87
CA GLU A 246 -7.78 -7.14 2.56
C GLU A 246 -8.72 -7.13 3.77
N ALA A 247 -8.23 -7.58 4.93
CA ALA A 247 -9.02 -7.61 6.15
C ALA A 247 -9.47 -6.21 6.59
N LEU A 248 -8.57 -5.21 6.52
CA LEU A 248 -8.90 -3.82 6.83
C LEU A 248 -9.90 -3.23 5.82
N ALA A 249 -9.74 -3.50 4.53
CA ALA A 249 -10.69 -3.06 3.51
C ALA A 249 -12.09 -3.67 3.73
N LEU A 250 -12.17 -4.97 4.05
CA LEU A 250 -13.43 -5.64 4.37
C LEU A 250 -14.06 -5.08 5.65
N ALA A 251 -13.27 -4.78 6.69
CA ALA A 251 -13.76 -4.18 7.92
C ALA A 251 -14.31 -2.76 7.68
N GLY A 252 -13.64 -1.95 6.87
CA GLY A 252 -14.13 -0.63 6.45
C GLY A 252 -15.44 -0.71 5.67
N ALA A 253 -15.54 -1.62 4.70
CA ALA A 253 -16.78 -1.86 3.96
C ALA A 253 -17.91 -2.32 4.88
N LEU A 254 -17.62 -3.20 5.84
CA LEU A 254 -18.59 -3.66 6.83
C LEU A 254 -19.07 -2.51 7.73
N ALA A 255 -18.21 -1.55 8.07
CA ALA A 255 -18.60 -0.40 8.87
C ALA A 255 -19.72 0.40 8.21
N VAL A 256 -19.70 0.54 6.87
CA VAL A 256 -20.76 1.19 6.09
C VAL A 256 -21.97 0.28 5.92
N LEU A 257 -21.76 -0.95 5.46
CA LEU A 257 -22.84 -1.90 5.13
C LEU A 257 -23.55 -2.47 6.35
N GLY A 258 -22.91 -2.44 7.51
CA GLY A 258 -23.48 -2.84 8.79
C GLY A 258 -24.37 -1.77 9.45
N CYS A 259 -24.40 -0.54 8.90
CA CYS A 259 -25.28 0.51 9.41
C CYS A 259 -26.74 0.22 9.00
N ALA A 260 -27.48 -0.43 9.87
CA ALA A 260 -28.92 -0.70 9.68
C ALA A 260 -29.82 0.51 9.96
N GLY A 261 -29.24 1.62 10.44
CA GLY A 261 -29.94 2.87 10.77
C GLY A 261 -30.31 3.70 9.55
N PRO A 262 -30.70 4.96 9.79
CA PRO A 262 -31.11 5.89 8.73
C PRO A 262 -30.00 6.17 7.74
N LEU A 263 -30.38 6.73 6.58
CA LEU A 263 -29.46 7.04 5.48
C LEU A 263 -28.34 8.00 5.90
N GLU A 264 -28.66 8.94 6.78
CA GLU A 264 -27.75 9.94 7.34
C GLU A 264 -26.59 9.29 8.13
N GLU A 265 -26.89 8.23 8.84
CA GLU A 265 -25.90 7.49 9.63
C GLU A 265 -24.88 6.79 8.72
N ARG A 266 -25.34 6.18 7.61
CA ARG A 266 -24.43 5.58 6.63
C ARG A 266 -23.59 6.65 5.92
N ALA A 267 -24.20 7.80 5.59
CA ALA A 267 -23.49 8.92 5.00
C ALA A 267 -22.43 9.48 5.97
N ALA A 268 -22.74 9.57 7.26
CA ALA A 268 -21.79 9.98 8.29
C ALA A 268 -20.63 8.97 8.43
N THR A 269 -20.91 7.67 8.31
CA THR A 269 -19.87 6.63 8.32
C THR A 269 -18.95 6.72 7.08
N LEU A 270 -19.53 6.95 5.88
CA LEU A 270 -18.74 7.24 4.68
C LEU A 270 -17.84 8.46 4.87
N ARG A 271 -18.40 9.55 5.41
CA ARG A 271 -17.62 10.75 5.75
C ARG A 271 -16.45 10.42 6.65
N GLY A 272 -16.68 9.68 7.74
CA GLY A 272 -15.63 9.30 8.68
C GLY A 272 -14.51 8.49 8.03
N LEU A 273 -14.83 7.59 7.07
CA LEU A 273 -13.81 6.86 6.31
C LEU A 273 -13.04 7.77 5.34
N VAL A 274 -13.69 8.74 4.71
CA VAL A 274 -13.01 9.74 3.86
C VAL A 274 -12.08 10.62 4.69
N GLU A 275 -12.54 11.10 5.84
CA GLU A 275 -11.73 11.89 6.77
C GLU A 275 -10.53 11.09 7.32
N LEU A 276 -10.73 9.79 7.58
CA LEU A 276 -9.64 8.89 7.96
C LEU A 276 -8.64 8.70 6.82
N ALA A 277 -9.10 8.52 5.58
CA ALA A 277 -8.24 8.42 4.42
C ALA A 277 -7.39 9.69 4.23
N LEU A 278 -7.97 10.87 4.38
CA LEU A 278 -7.24 12.15 4.35
C LEU A 278 -6.20 12.23 5.47
N ALA A 279 -6.55 11.78 6.68
CA ALA A 279 -5.65 11.76 7.82
C ALA A 279 -4.49 10.76 7.67
N LEU A 280 -4.65 9.72 6.83
CA LEU A 280 -3.59 8.76 6.48
C LEU A 280 -2.70 9.26 5.33
N GLY A 281 -3.16 10.27 4.60
CA GLY A 281 -2.49 10.79 3.41
C GLY A 281 -1.10 11.39 3.65
N PRO A 282 -0.37 11.68 2.56
CA PRO A 282 0.91 12.37 2.59
C PRO A 282 0.81 13.72 3.33
N GLY A 283 1.86 14.10 4.06
CA GLY A 283 1.86 15.33 4.87
C GLY A 283 1.09 15.22 6.21
N ALA A 284 0.14 14.28 6.33
CA ALA A 284 -0.57 13.97 7.58
C ALA A 284 0.11 12.80 8.32
N ALA A 285 -0.54 11.68 8.59
CA ALA A 285 0.13 10.50 9.16
C ALA A 285 1.15 9.90 8.17
N GLY A 286 0.86 9.96 6.87
CA GLY A 286 1.73 9.43 5.82
C GLY A 286 1.77 7.91 5.77
N ASP A 287 0.68 7.25 6.17
CA ASP A 287 0.51 5.79 6.15
C ASP A 287 -0.21 5.37 4.86
N LEU A 288 0.55 5.11 3.82
CA LEU A 288 -0.01 4.80 2.51
C LEU A 288 -0.61 3.39 2.39
N PRO A 289 -0.11 2.33 3.05
CA PRO A 289 -0.81 1.05 3.12
C PRO A 289 -2.17 1.15 3.82
N GLY A 290 -2.24 1.87 4.95
CA GLY A 290 -3.49 2.14 5.66
C GLY A 290 -4.47 2.95 4.80
N LEU A 291 -3.99 4.00 4.12
CA LEU A 291 -4.78 4.75 3.14
C LEU A 291 -5.36 3.83 2.05
N ALA A 292 -4.52 2.98 1.46
CA ALA A 292 -4.95 2.06 0.41
C ALA A 292 -6.01 1.07 0.90
N ALA A 293 -5.91 0.59 2.14
CA ALA A 293 -6.92 -0.29 2.73
C ALA A 293 -8.28 0.42 2.93
N VAL A 294 -8.27 1.66 3.44
CA VAL A 294 -9.48 2.47 3.59
C VAL A 294 -10.10 2.81 2.23
N MET A 295 -9.27 3.20 1.26
CA MET A 295 -9.72 3.44 -0.11
C MET A 295 -10.28 2.16 -0.77
N GLY A 296 -9.65 1.01 -0.50
CA GLY A 296 -10.16 -0.29 -0.93
C GLY A 296 -11.58 -0.58 -0.41
N ALA A 297 -11.90 -0.16 0.81
CA ALA A 297 -13.26 -0.24 1.34
C ALA A 297 -14.24 0.69 0.61
N LEU A 298 -13.86 1.95 0.38
CA LEU A 298 -14.71 2.95 -0.26
C LEU A 298 -14.97 2.64 -1.75
N LEU A 299 -13.97 2.09 -2.44
CA LEU A 299 -14.03 1.71 -3.85
C LEU A 299 -14.62 0.31 -4.08
N MET A 300 -14.85 -0.46 -3.00
CA MET A 300 -15.43 -1.81 -3.11
C MET A 300 -16.80 -1.76 -3.80
N PRO A 301 -17.09 -2.64 -4.78
CA PRO A 301 -18.34 -2.60 -5.54
C PRO A 301 -19.62 -2.55 -4.68
N GLN A 302 -19.61 -3.26 -3.55
CA GLN A 302 -20.73 -3.29 -2.62
C GLN A 302 -20.98 -1.96 -1.90
N VAL A 303 -19.95 -1.12 -1.77
CA VAL A 303 -20.05 0.23 -1.18
C VAL A 303 -20.26 1.28 -2.26
N SER A 304 -19.51 1.20 -3.36
CA SER A 304 -19.59 2.19 -4.44
C SER A 304 -20.98 2.23 -5.13
N ARG A 305 -21.70 1.10 -5.19
CA ARG A 305 -23.05 1.05 -5.75
C ARG A 305 -24.13 1.73 -4.91
N LEU A 306 -23.88 2.10 -3.67
CA LEU A 306 -24.87 2.72 -2.78
C LEU A 306 -25.16 4.18 -3.17
N GLU A 307 -25.85 4.37 -4.29
CA GLU A 307 -26.10 5.70 -4.88
C GLU A 307 -26.81 6.68 -3.96
N ARG A 308 -27.82 6.19 -3.22
CA ARG A 308 -28.58 7.02 -2.28
C ARG A 308 -27.68 7.51 -1.14
N THR A 309 -26.83 6.64 -0.63
CA THR A 309 -25.88 6.95 0.44
C THR A 309 -24.83 7.96 -0.04
N TRP A 310 -24.23 7.76 -1.24
CA TRP A 310 -23.29 8.70 -1.84
C TRP A 310 -23.96 10.05 -2.19
N ARG A 311 -25.22 10.04 -2.63
CA ARG A 311 -25.99 11.27 -2.85
C ARG A 311 -26.23 12.03 -1.55
N GLN A 312 -26.53 11.32 -0.46
CA GLN A 312 -26.67 11.93 0.85
C GLN A 312 -25.34 12.51 1.35
N LEU A 313 -24.21 11.83 1.16
CA LEU A 313 -22.89 12.38 1.46
C LEU A 313 -22.65 13.69 0.71
N ARG A 314 -22.91 13.74 -0.59
CA ARG A 314 -22.77 14.96 -1.40
C ARG A 314 -23.65 16.11 -0.94
N ARG A 315 -24.81 15.81 -0.35
CA ARG A 315 -25.74 16.85 0.16
C ARG A 315 -25.37 17.36 1.53
N SER A 316 -25.02 16.47 2.44
CA SER A 316 -24.78 16.82 3.86
C SER A 316 -23.31 17.04 4.22
N HIS A 317 -22.39 16.50 3.42
CA HIS A 317 -20.93 16.52 3.67
C HIS A 317 -20.17 16.75 2.36
N THR A 318 -20.46 17.88 1.71
CA THR A 318 -19.95 18.23 0.37
C THR A 318 -18.43 18.23 0.31
N GLU A 319 -17.75 18.77 1.34
CA GLU A 319 -16.29 18.82 1.41
C GLU A 319 -15.66 17.42 1.38
N ALA A 320 -16.18 16.48 2.17
CA ALA A 320 -15.69 15.11 2.16
C ALA A 320 -15.93 14.43 0.80
N ALA A 321 -17.09 14.68 0.17
CA ALA A 321 -17.38 14.15 -1.15
C ALA A 321 -16.43 14.71 -2.23
N LEU A 322 -16.12 16.01 -2.17
CA LEU A 322 -15.16 16.64 -3.09
C LEU A 322 -13.74 16.11 -2.87
N ALA A 323 -13.28 16.01 -1.63
CA ALA A 323 -11.97 15.48 -1.30
C ALA A 323 -11.82 14.02 -1.78
N PHE A 324 -12.87 13.20 -1.64
CA PHE A 324 -12.86 11.82 -2.14
C PHE A 324 -12.65 11.76 -3.66
N GLU A 325 -13.40 12.58 -4.43
CA GLU A 325 -13.34 12.56 -5.90
C GLU A 325 -12.10 13.26 -6.47
N GLN A 326 -11.70 14.40 -5.90
CA GLN A 326 -10.68 15.27 -6.48
C GLN A 326 -9.27 15.03 -5.92
N GLU A 327 -9.15 14.49 -4.70
CA GLU A 327 -7.86 14.26 -4.05
C GLU A 327 -7.56 12.78 -3.88
N LEU A 328 -8.43 12.03 -3.20
CA LEU A 328 -8.15 10.66 -2.81
C LEU A 328 -8.15 9.67 -3.98
N LYS A 329 -9.12 9.75 -4.90
CA LYS A 329 -9.17 8.88 -6.09
C LYS A 329 -7.96 9.07 -7.01
N PRO A 330 -7.56 10.31 -7.39
CA PRO A 330 -6.36 10.53 -8.18
C PRO A 330 -5.09 10.07 -7.47
N LEU A 331 -4.98 10.35 -6.16
CA LEU A 331 -3.85 9.90 -5.36
C LEU A 331 -3.74 8.37 -5.36
N MET A 332 -4.86 7.67 -5.13
CA MET A 332 -4.86 6.20 -5.09
C MET A 332 -4.46 5.61 -6.44
N ARG A 333 -4.98 6.17 -7.55
CA ARG A 333 -4.57 5.76 -8.90
C ARG A 333 -3.07 5.94 -9.12
N ALA A 334 -2.53 7.11 -8.75
CA ALA A 334 -1.10 7.37 -8.86
C ALA A 334 -0.25 6.39 -8.02
N LEU A 335 -0.72 6.03 -6.81
CA LEU A 335 -0.07 5.06 -5.95
C LEU A 335 -0.05 3.65 -6.56
N ASP A 336 -1.17 3.21 -7.12
CA ASP A 336 -1.31 1.89 -7.77
C ASP A 336 -0.48 1.79 -9.06
N GLU A 337 -0.31 2.89 -9.77
CA GLU A 337 0.56 2.99 -10.96
C GLU A 337 2.05 3.13 -10.61
N GLY A 338 2.38 3.20 -9.32
CA GLY A 338 3.75 3.41 -8.86
C GLY A 338 4.27 4.83 -9.13
N ALA A 339 3.42 5.81 -9.34
CA ALA A 339 3.76 7.22 -9.59
C ALA A 339 3.46 8.16 -8.39
N GLY A 340 2.85 7.65 -7.33
CA GLY A 340 2.48 8.43 -6.15
C GLY A 340 3.66 8.91 -5.31
N PRO A 341 3.42 9.72 -4.26
CA PRO A 341 4.44 10.27 -3.38
C PRO A 341 5.19 9.15 -2.64
N CYS A 342 6.49 9.34 -2.47
CA CYS A 342 7.38 8.40 -1.77
C CYS A 342 8.51 9.15 -1.02
N ASP A 343 8.35 10.44 -0.80
CA ASP A 343 9.33 11.23 -0.05
C ASP A 343 9.15 11.00 1.46
N PRO A 344 10.19 10.59 2.20
CA PRO A 344 10.15 10.45 3.66
C PRO A 344 9.79 11.73 4.43
N GLY A 345 9.86 12.90 3.78
CA GLY A 345 9.36 14.17 4.34
C GLY A 345 7.84 14.17 4.54
N GLU A 346 7.10 13.61 3.58
CA GLU A 346 5.64 13.58 3.53
C GLU A 346 5.06 12.22 3.92
N VAL A 347 5.79 11.13 3.65
CA VAL A 347 5.36 9.74 3.84
C VAL A 347 6.13 9.11 4.99
N ALA A 348 5.43 8.53 5.95
CA ALA A 348 6.02 7.77 7.06
C ALA A 348 6.13 6.26 6.74
N LEU A 349 5.15 5.70 6.03
CA LEU A 349 5.18 4.32 5.53
C LEU A 349 4.78 4.30 4.05
N PRO A 350 5.69 3.88 3.14
CA PRO A 350 5.42 3.92 1.70
C PRO A 350 4.40 2.86 1.26
N HIS A 351 3.80 3.08 0.07
CA HIS A 351 2.81 2.16 -0.49
C HIS A 351 3.48 0.89 -1.04
N VAL A 352 3.57 -0.13 -0.21
CA VAL A 352 4.22 -1.41 -0.54
C VAL A 352 3.32 -2.40 -1.29
N VAL A 353 2.00 -2.21 -1.25
CA VAL A 353 1.02 -3.19 -1.76
C VAL A 353 1.22 -3.57 -3.22
N PRO A 354 1.46 -2.64 -4.18
CA PRO A 354 1.70 -3.02 -5.57
C PRO A 354 2.93 -3.90 -5.76
N ALA A 355 4.02 -3.58 -5.04
CA ALA A 355 5.24 -4.37 -5.10
C ALA A 355 5.04 -5.78 -4.51
N VAL A 356 4.30 -5.85 -3.40
CA VAL A 356 3.99 -7.12 -2.74
C VAL A 356 3.13 -8.02 -3.64
N ARG A 357 2.08 -7.47 -4.27
CA ARG A 357 1.23 -8.19 -5.21
C ARG A 357 2.02 -8.72 -6.40
N LEU A 358 2.85 -7.86 -6.99
CA LEU A 358 3.71 -8.22 -8.12
C LEU A 358 4.65 -9.37 -7.77
N LEU A 359 5.30 -9.32 -6.61
CA LEU A 359 6.24 -10.34 -6.14
C LEU A 359 5.55 -11.66 -5.76
N GLU A 360 4.26 -11.63 -5.46
CA GLU A 360 3.42 -12.81 -5.24
C GLU A 360 2.73 -13.33 -6.53
N GLY A 361 3.11 -12.80 -7.71
CA GLY A 361 2.70 -13.31 -9.01
C GLY A 361 1.37 -12.74 -9.53
N GLU A 362 0.91 -11.58 -9.04
CA GLU A 362 -0.22 -10.89 -9.65
C GLU A 362 0.17 -10.35 -11.03
N GLU A 363 -0.57 -10.77 -12.05
CA GLU A 363 -0.36 -10.33 -13.42
C GLU A 363 -0.79 -8.85 -13.59
N LEU A 364 0.05 -8.06 -14.24
CA LEU A 364 -0.28 -6.68 -14.58
C LEU A 364 -1.21 -6.65 -15.79
N PRO A 365 -2.36 -5.98 -15.70
CA PRO A 365 -3.27 -5.85 -16.83
C PRO A 365 -2.73 -4.86 -17.86
N GLY A 366 -3.02 -5.10 -19.14
CA GLY A 366 -2.71 -4.18 -20.24
C GLY A 366 -1.83 -4.80 -21.32
N PRO A 367 -1.47 -4.02 -22.35
CA PRO A 367 -0.52 -4.40 -23.38
C PRO A 367 0.85 -4.74 -22.78
N LEU A 368 1.62 -5.60 -23.45
CA LEU A 368 2.90 -6.09 -22.95
C LEU A 368 3.88 -4.95 -22.61
N ASP A 369 3.99 -3.95 -23.46
CA ASP A 369 4.92 -2.83 -23.28
C ASP A 369 4.57 -2.01 -22.02
N GLU A 370 3.29 -1.67 -21.82
CA GLU A 370 2.82 -0.95 -20.63
C GLU A 370 2.98 -1.79 -19.36
N SER A 371 2.70 -3.09 -19.46
CA SER A 371 2.87 -4.02 -18.35
C SER A 371 4.34 -4.14 -17.95
N CYS A 372 5.27 -4.22 -18.90
CA CYS A 372 6.71 -4.25 -18.65
C CYS A 372 7.21 -2.94 -18.02
N GLU A 373 6.77 -1.79 -18.52
CA GLU A 373 7.14 -0.50 -17.95
C GLU A 373 6.65 -0.36 -16.50
N ARG A 374 5.40 -0.73 -16.24
CA ARG A 374 4.81 -0.72 -14.92
C ARG A 374 5.51 -1.68 -13.95
N LEU A 375 5.87 -2.88 -14.41
CA LEU A 375 6.66 -3.85 -13.68
C LEU A 375 8.01 -3.27 -13.25
N LEU A 376 8.77 -2.72 -14.21
CA LEU A 376 10.08 -2.12 -13.94
C LEU A 376 9.97 -0.95 -12.97
N ARG A 377 9.00 -0.08 -13.14
CA ARG A 377 8.73 1.05 -12.24
C ARG A 377 8.42 0.56 -10.82
N THR A 378 7.57 -0.45 -10.68
CA THR A 378 7.19 -1.02 -9.37
C THR A 378 8.38 -1.65 -8.68
N LEU A 379 9.20 -2.45 -9.37
CA LEU A 379 10.40 -3.06 -8.82
C LEU A 379 11.46 -2.02 -8.45
N HIS A 380 11.65 -1.01 -9.29
CA HIS A 380 12.57 0.10 -8.98
C HIS A 380 12.15 0.82 -7.69
N ARG A 381 10.86 1.13 -7.55
CA ARG A 381 10.33 1.73 -6.34
C ARG A 381 10.46 0.84 -5.11
N ALA A 382 10.18 -0.44 -5.22
CA ALA A 382 10.35 -1.38 -4.11
C ALA A 382 11.79 -1.38 -3.60
N ARG A 383 12.77 -1.39 -4.53
CA ARG A 383 14.19 -1.28 -4.19
C ARG A 383 14.54 0.04 -3.53
N GLN A 384 14.01 1.15 -4.02
CA GLN A 384 14.21 2.46 -3.42
C GLN A 384 13.62 2.54 -2.01
N MET A 385 12.41 2.02 -1.80
CA MET A 385 11.78 1.95 -0.47
C MET A 385 12.63 1.14 0.52
N ALA A 386 13.23 0.03 0.08
CA ALA A 386 14.12 -0.77 0.91
C ALA A 386 15.40 0.00 1.28
N GLN A 387 15.98 0.75 0.34
CA GLN A 387 17.16 1.59 0.58
C GLN A 387 16.86 2.77 1.52
N ASP A 388 15.69 3.37 1.38
CA ASP A 388 15.25 4.53 2.17
C ASP A 388 14.55 4.13 3.49
N ALA A 389 14.53 2.83 3.84
CA ALA A 389 13.90 2.33 5.06
C ALA A 389 14.34 3.08 6.34
N PRO A 390 15.63 3.43 6.56
CA PRO A 390 16.04 4.22 7.72
C PRO A 390 15.36 5.60 7.78
N LYS A 391 15.16 6.25 6.63
CA LYS A 391 14.49 7.56 6.54
C LYS A 391 13.00 7.45 6.85
N PHE A 392 12.34 6.40 6.36
CA PHE A 392 10.95 6.10 6.68
C PHE A 392 10.77 5.76 8.17
N ARG A 393 11.68 5.00 8.75
CA ARG A 393 11.70 4.71 10.19
C ARG A 393 11.77 6.01 11.00
N GLU A 394 12.66 6.92 10.66
CA GLU A 394 12.77 8.22 11.30
C GLU A 394 11.51 9.08 11.11
N ALA A 395 10.92 9.07 9.91
CA ALA A 395 9.68 9.78 9.62
C ALA A 395 8.52 9.23 10.46
N ALA A 396 8.37 7.91 10.55
CA ALA A 396 7.37 7.26 11.39
C ALA A 396 7.58 7.58 12.88
N ALA A 397 8.81 7.46 13.39
CA ALA A 397 9.15 7.82 14.77
C ALA A 397 8.84 9.30 15.08
N ARG A 398 9.10 10.21 14.13
CA ARG A 398 8.76 11.63 14.25
C ARG A 398 7.26 11.87 14.35
N ARG A 399 6.43 11.20 13.52
CA ARG A 399 4.96 11.29 13.54
C ARG A 399 4.37 10.73 14.83
N LEU A 400 4.98 9.67 15.37
CA LEU A 400 4.54 8.99 16.58
C LEU A 400 5.13 9.58 17.88
N ARG A 401 5.98 10.61 17.78
CA ARG A 401 6.59 11.24 18.97
C ARG A 401 5.53 11.82 19.90
N GLY A 402 5.54 11.39 21.17
CA GLY A 402 4.56 11.81 22.18
C GLY A 402 3.17 11.19 22.01
N PHE A 403 2.96 10.36 21.00
CA PHE A 403 1.70 9.65 20.82
C PHE A 403 1.54 8.56 21.88
N ARG A 404 0.41 8.58 22.58
CA ARG A 404 0.02 7.54 23.54
C ARG A 404 -1.16 6.76 22.98
N PRO A 405 -0.97 5.51 22.54
CA PRO A 405 -2.05 4.74 21.94
C PRO A 405 -3.08 4.34 22.99
N ASN A 406 -4.35 4.40 22.61
CA ASN A 406 -5.42 3.76 23.35
C ASN A 406 -5.28 2.23 23.21
N PRO A 407 -5.19 1.46 24.32
CA PRO A 407 -4.95 0.02 24.25
C PRO A 407 -6.01 -0.75 23.46
N GLN A 408 -7.29 -0.37 23.59
CA GLN A 408 -8.40 -1.03 22.90
C GLN A 408 -8.38 -0.73 21.40
N LEU A 409 -8.13 0.53 21.01
CA LEU A 409 -8.03 0.92 19.61
C LEU A 409 -6.79 0.31 18.96
N ARG A 410 -5.67 0.27 19.65
CA ARG A 410 -4.46 -0.44 19.19
C ARG A 410 -4.75 -1.92 18.93
N GLU A 411 -5.41 -2.60 19.88
CA GLU A 411 -5.81 -4.00 19.71
C GLU A 411 -6.74 -4.18 18.52
N ALA A 412 -7.77 -3.33 18.39
CA ALA A 412 -8.78 -3.38 17.34
C ALA A 412 -8.21 -3.26 15.92
N LEU A 413 -7.05 -2.62 15.77
CA LEU A 413 -6.38 -2.38 14.48
C LEU A 413 -5.30 -3.41 14.16
N THR A 414 -5.05 -4.40 15.03
CA THR A 414 -4.14 -5.51 14.73
C THR A 414 -4.75 -6.47 13.70
N THR A 415 -3.92 -7.06 12.86
CA THR A 415 -4.35 -8.02 11.83
C THR A 415 -5.11 -9.20 12.45
N GLY A 416 -4.56 -9.79 13.52
CA GLY A 416 -5.17 -10.93 14.19
C GLY A 416 -6.55 -10.61 14.78
N PHE A 417 -6.74 -9.41 15.35
CA PHE A 417 -8.03 -8.97 15.83
C PHE A 417 -9.05 -8.83 14.70
N VAL A 418 -8.69 -8.10 13.62
CA VAL A 418 -9.58 -7.88 12.47
C VAL A 418 -9.98 -9.21 11.83
N GLN A 419 -9.04 -10.12 11.63
CA GLN A 419 -9.32 -11.45 11.12
C GLN A 419 -10.29 -12.24 12.02
N ARG A 420 -10.08 -12.24 13.32
CA ARG A 420 -10.97 -12.90 14.27
C ARG A 420 -12.35 -12.24 14.35
N LEU A 421 -12.45 -10.93 14.20
CA LEU A 421 -13.70 -10.21 14.11
C LEU A 421 -14.50 -10.64 12.89
N LEU A 422 -13.86 -10.69 11.72
CA LEU A 422 -14.52 -11.02 10.44
C LEU A 422 -14.90 -12.49 10.33
N TRP A 423 -14.02 -13.40 10.74
CA TRP A 423 -14.19 -14.84 10.50
C TRP A 423 -14.40 -15.69 11.75
N GLY A 424 -14.28 -15.10 12.94
CA GLY A 424 -14.34 -15.82 14.22
C GLY A 424 -13.08 -16.67 14.48
N SER A 425 -12.90 -17.13 15.70
CA SER A 425 -11.72 -17.91 16.10
C SER A 425 -11.53 -19.20 15.30
N ARG A 426 -12.62 -19.84 14.83
CA ARG A 426 -12.57 -21.07 14.01
C ARG A 426 -12.36 -20.77 12.53
N GLY A 427 -12.85 -19.65 12.03
CA GLY A 427 -12.82 -19.32 10.62
C GLY A 427 -11.47 -18.79 10.14
N VAL A 428 -10.63 -18.26 11.03
CA VAL A 428 -9.30 -17.74 10.69
C VAL A 428 -8.40 -18.81 10.05
N GLY A 429 -8.51 -20.07 10.48
CA GLY A 429 -7.72 -21.19 9.92
C GLY A 429 -8.18 -21.70 8.55
N ALA A 430 -9.28 -21.19 7.99
CA ALA A 430 -9.74 -21.59 6.66
C ALA A 430 -8.88 -20.94 5.56
N PRO A 431 -8.78 -21.55 4.35
CA PRO A 431 -8.06 -20.96 3.22
C PRO A 431 -8.54 -19.54 2.91
N GLN A 432 -7.60 -18.63 2.65
CA GLN A 432 -7.87 -17.21 2.42
C GLN A 432 -8.93 -16.98 1.31
N ALA A 433 -8.79 -17.65 0.17
CA ALA A 433 -9.74 -17.52 -0.94
C ALA A 433 -11.17 -17.87 -0.54
N ALA A 434 -11.37 -18.94 0.25
CA ALA A 434 -12.69 -19.35 0.71
C ALA A 434 -13.28 -18.35 1.73
N ARG A 435 -12.42 -17.79 2.61
CA ARG A 435 -12.82 -16.74 3.57
C ARG A 435 -13.29 -15.49 2.84
N LEU A 436 -12.52 -15.01 1.86
CA LEU A 436 -12.83 -13.83 1.08
C LEU A 436 -14.11 -14.00 0.26
N GLU A 437 -14.25 -15.12 -0.46
CA GLU A 437 -15.45 -15.39 -1.26
C GLU A 437 -16.72 -15.39 -0.40
N LYS A 438 -16.67 -16.10 0.74
CA LYS A 438 -17.81 -16.14 1.67
C LYS A 438 -18.16 -14.76 2.20
N PHE A 439 -17.16 -13.96 2.57
CA PHE A 439 -17.41 -12.65 3.15
C PHE A 439 -17.92 -11.64 2.11
N GLN A 440 -17.43 -11.70 0.87
CA GLN A 440 -17.94 -10.89 -0.23
C GLN A 440 -19.41 -11.18 -0.54
N ARG A 441 -19.83 -12.45 -0.43
CA ARG A 441 -21.26 -12.80 -0.53
C ARG A 441 -22.09 -12.12 0.57
N VAL A 442 -21.58 -12.12 1.81
CA VAL A 442 -22.24 -11.43 2.94
C VAL A 442 -22.37 -9.93 2.65
N LEU A 443 -21.28 -9.26 2.22
CA LEU A 443 -21.29 -7.85 1.89
C LEU A 443 -22.26 -7.54 0.74
N SER A 444 -22.35 -8.40 -0.28
CA SER A 444 -23.28 -8.24 -1.41
C SER A 444 -24.74 -8.31 -0.94
N VAL A 445 -25.07 -9.25 -0.06
CA VAL A 445 -26.42 -9.36 0.52
C VAL A 445 -26.75 -8.13 1.38
N LEU A 446 -25.81 -7.64 2.19
CA LEU A 446 -26.01 -6.42 2.98
C LEU A 446 -26.22 -5.20 2.09
N SER A 447 -25.41 -5.04 1.05
CA SER A 447 -25.52 -3.94 0.09
C SER A 447 -26.88 -3.92 -0.61
N GLN A 448 -27.35 -5.08 -1.09
CA GLN A 448 -28.67 -5.21 -1.73
C GLN A 448 -29.85 -4.95 -0.79
N ARG A 449 -29.72 -5.33 0.48
CA ARG A 449 -30.73 -5.01 1.50
C ARG A 449 -30.83 -3.53 1.80
N LEU A 450 -29.70 -2.82 1.80
CA LEU A 450 -29.67 -1.39 2.07
C LEU A 450 -30.20 -0.56 0.89
N GLU A 451 -29.80 -0.91 -0.31
CA GLU A 451 -30.24 -0.26 -1.56
C GLU A 451 -30.48 -1.36 -2.61
N PRO A 452 -31.73 -1.86 -2.73
CA PRO A 452 -32.11 -2.82 -3.77
C PRO A 452 -31.84 -2.26 -5.17
N ASP A 453 -31.50 -3.14 -6.10
CA ASP A 453 -31.49 -2.80 -7.52
C ASP A 453 -32.91 -2.47 -7.93
N GLY A 454 -33.16 -1.23 -8.45
CA GLY A 454 -34.45 -0.74 -8.85
C GLY A 454 -34.96 -1.39 -10.12
#